data_6aa8eeb74bc2792e74070de50ad3cdce
#
_entry.id   6aa8eeb74bc2792e74070de50ad3cdce
#
_cell.length_a   1.000
_cell.length_b   1.000
_cell.length_c   1.000
_cell.angle_alpha   90.00
_cell.angle_beta   90.00
_cell.angle_gamma   90.00
#
_symmetry.space_group_name_H-M   'P 1'
#
loop_
_entity.id
_entity.type
_entity.pdbx_description
1 polymer ?
#
loop_
_entity_poly.entity_id
_entity_poly.type
_entity_poly.pdbx_seq_one_letter_code
_entity_poly.pdbx_strand_id
1 'polypeptide(L)'
;MGNIIDYVKEYGKYSFLELPLNEVDSLVLSQMIYMNYAPFVPGMQERNSPVSIQSIYNHPDKERILDDYWYRESNMELFTAAAQSPRFGTLKMNYYVNVINLESETQFSAMTFVLEDKNVYIAFRGTDATLVGWKEDLNLAFSKPLRSQQLAVEYMERVAAYIGGDFYMGGHSKGGNLAVYAAMNCSETARNSLLQVYNHDGPGFRPEIRQMGKYEEVADRIHKFVPRSSVVGMILEDHEEYEIIDSKSIGAFQHNVYSWKIEDDHFVRVDNMKSAKMLRDAALNEWILSLTEEEAHSFIDTFYQVITASQVNSFFEFSADWKKCLTAMVEAAKEVDEETRKVIHKLLRSLIEITGERAAAELAERAAEITEKSEKYKRKLIIANKKRKSKKKDKKEQKRAQ
;
A
#
# COMPACT_ATOMS: atom_id res chain seq x y z
N MET A 1 4.04 17.90 10.93
CA MET A 1 4.15 16.88 9.88
C MET A 1 3.49 15.59 10.36
N GLY A 2 2.37 15.25 9.78
CA GLY A 2 1.57 14.06 10.05
C GLY A 2 1.79 12.94 9.04
N ASN A 3 0.86 11.99 9.02
CA ASN A 3 0.67 10.99 7.97
C ASN A 3 -0.77 11.07 7.44
N ILE A 4 -1.18 10.11 6.58
CA ILE A 4 -2.54 10.11 5.99
C ILE A 4 -3.66 10.06 7.05
N ILE A 5 -3.44 9.46 8.22
CA ILE A 5 -4.44 9.41 9.30
C ILE A 5 -4.57 10.80 9.94
N ASP A 6 -3.44 11.46 10.21
CA ASP A 6 -3.42 12.82 10.75
C ASP A 6 -4.08 13.80 9.77
N TYR A 7 -3.81 13.65 8.46
CA TYR A 7 -4.46 14.42 7.42
C TYR A 7 -5.98 14.26 7.45
N VAL A 8 -6.50 13.04 7.49
CA VAL A 8 -7.94 12.79 7.56
C VAL A 8 -8.57 13.41 8.79
N LYS A 9 -7.88 13.36 9.95
CA LYS A 9 -8.37 13.99 11.19
C LYS A 9 -8.41 15.51 11.12
N GLU A 10 -7.44 16.13 10.44
CA GLU A 10 -7.32 17.58 10.36
C GLU A 10 -8.13 18.18 9.19
N TYR A 11 -8.00 17.60 8.00
CA TYR A 11 -8.61 18.10 6.75
C TYR A 11 -9.94 17.44 6.42
N GLY A 12 -10.28 16.34 7.07
CA GLY A 12 -11.55 15.64 6.87
C GLY A 12 -12.82 16.45 7.18
N LYS A 13 -12.70 17.63 7.76
CA LYS A 13 -13.78 18.60 8.01
C LYS A 13 -14.19 19.37 6.76
N TYR A 14 -13.32 19.52 5.75
CA TYR A 14 -13.60 20.22 4.51
C TYR A 14 -14.24 19.29 3.49
N SER A 15 -15.30 19.75 2.84
CA SER A 15 -15.90 19.01 1.73
C SER A 15 -15.02 19.04 0.48
N PHE A 16 -15.29 18.18 -0.51
CA PHE A 16 -14.58 18.21 -1.80
C PHE A 16 -14.95 19.45 -2.65
N LEU A 17 -16.01 20.17 -2.30
CA LEU A 17 -16.35 21.45 -2.92
C LEU A 17 -15.55 22.62 -2.35
N GLU A 18 -15.19 22.55 -1.06
CA GLU A 18 -14.35 23.55 -0.39
C GLU A 18 -12.88 23.36 -0.66
N LEU A 19 -12.43 22.10 -0.66
CA LEU A 19 -11.07 21.69 -0.98
C LEU A 19 -11.15 20.58 -2.03
N PRO A 20 -10.89 20.86 -3.31
CA PRO A 20 -10.90 19.85 -4.36
C PRO A 20 -10.00 18.66 -4.06
N LEU A 21 -10.24 17.52 -4.74
CA LEU A 21 -9.43 16.31 -4.57
C LEU A 21 -7.94 16.62 -4.83
N ASN A 22 -7.10 16.21 -3.90
CA ASN A 22 -5.66 16.39 -3.96
C ASN A 22 -4.90 15.04 -3.89
N GLU A 23 -3.58 15.09 -3.93
CA GLU A 23 -2.72 13.92 -3.93
C GLU A 23 -2.81 13.07 -2.64
N VAL A 24 -3.06 13.73 -1.48
CA VAL A 24 -3.19 13.03 -0.20
C VAL A 24 -4.54 12.32 -0.11
N ASP A 25 -5.62 12.94 -0.60
CA ASP A 25 -6.91 12.27 -0.74
C ASP A 25 -6.81 11.02 -1.61
N SER A 26 -6.11 11.16 -2.75
CA SER A 26 -5.86 10.04 -3.65
C SER A 26 -5.13 8.90 -2.91
N LEU A 27 -4.12 9.20 -2.09
CA LEU A 27 -3.42 8.18 -1.30
C LEU A 27 -4.34 7.55 -0.24
N VAL A 28 -5.18 8.35 0.44
CA VAL A 28 -6.19 7.84 1.39
C VAL A 28 -7.12 6.85 0.69
N LEU A 29 -7.70 7.21 -0.46
CA LEU A 29 -8.61 6.34 -1.21
C LEU A 29 -7.90 5.11 -1.77
N SER A 30 -6.64 5.26 -2.22
CA SER A 30 -5.79 4.16 -2.69
C SER A 30 -5.36 3.21 -1.56
N GLN A 31 -5.29 3.67 -0.31
CA GLN A 31 -5.05 2.81 0.84
C GLN A 31 -6.32 2.14 1.34
N MET A 32 -7.44 2.85 1.29
CA MET A 32 -8.71 2.28 1.75
C MET A 32 -9.12 1.04 0.97
N ILE A 33 -8.81 0.93 -0.32
CA ILE A 33 -9.19 -0.26 -1.12
C ILE A 33 -8.48 -1.56 -0.69
N TYR A 34 -7.47 -1.50 0.18
CA TYR A 34 -6.84 -2.71 0.71
C TYR A 34 -7.74 -3.50 1.67
N MET A 35 -8.78 -2.88 2.21
CA MET A 35 -9.72 -3.54 3.10
C MET A 35 -10.70 -4.45 2.34
N ASN A 36 -11.34 -5.39 3.05
CA ASN A 36 -12.30 -6.33 2.47
C ASN A 36 -13.70 -5.74 2.34
N TYR A 37 -14.03 -5.21 1.18
CA TYR A 37 -15.35 -4.64 0.90
C TYR A 37 -16.38 -5.63 0.35
N ALA A 38 -15.99 -6.87 0.06
CA ALA A 38 -16.91 -7.87 -0.54
C ALA A 38 -18.24 -8.07 0.21
N PRO A 39 -18.30 -7.99 1.56
CA PRO A 39 -19.57 -8.12 2.27
C PRO A 39 -20.48 -6.89 2.20
N PHE A 40 -19.99 -5.73 1.76
CA PHE A 40 -20.66 -4.45 1.97
C PHE A 40 -20.91 -3.66 0.68
N VAL A 41 -19.96 -3.67 -0.25
CA VAL A 41 -20.03 -2.82 -1.43
C VAL A 41 -20.47 -3.65 -2.63
N PRO A 42 -21.52 -3.19 -3.36
CA PRO A 42 -22.05 -3.92 -4.51
C PRO A 42 -21.04 -3.98 -5.66
N GLY A 43 -21.07 -5.09 -6.39
CA GLY A 43 -20.26 -5.33 -7.57
C GLY A 43 -20.78 -4.62 -8.82
N MET A 44 -20.14 -4.89 -9.96
CA MET A 44 -20.46 -4.26 -11.26
C MET A 44 -21.88 -4.53 -11.76
N GLN A 45 -22.57 -5.51 -11.23
CA GLN A 45 -23.94 -5.90 -11.64
C GLN A 45 -25.02 -5.15 -10.85
N GLU A 46 -24.71 -4.68 -9.65
CA GLU A 46 -25.63 -4.06 -8.71
C GLU A 46 -25.49 -2.53 -8.72
N ARG A 47 -25.76 -1.91 -9.86
CA ARG A 47 -25.39 -0.52 -10.16
C ARG A 47 -26.03 0.55 -9.28
N ASN A 48 -27.19 0.27 -8.65
CA ASN A 48 -28.04 1.30 -8.06
C ASN A 48 -28.03 1.31 -6.52
N SER A 49 -27.08 0.68 -5.88
CA SER A 49 -27.04 0.52 -4.42
C SER A 49 -25.69 0.97 -3.82
N PRO A 50 -25.19 2.18 -4.11
CA PRO A 50 -23.92 2.62 -3.57
C PRO A 50 -23.99 2.76 -2.04
N VAL A 51 -22.91 2.38 -1.37
CA VAL A 51 -22.80 2.34 0.10
C VAL A 51 -21.79 3.36 0.58
N SER A 52 -22.12 4.13 1.64
CA SER A 52 -21.16 5.10 2.18
C SER A 52 -20.19 4.46 3.17
N ILE A 53 -19.00 5.05 3.31
CA ILE A 53 -18.00 4.64 4.30
C ILE A 53 -18.60 4.65 5.70
N GLN A 54 -19.33 5.71 6.05
CA GLN A 54 -20.00 5.83 7.33
C GLN A 54 -21.06 4.73 7.58
N SER A 55 -21.78 4.30 6.53
CA SER A 55 -22.80 3.24 6.69
C SER A 55 -22.15 1.88 6.99
N ILE A 56 -20.98 1.60 6.41
CA ILE A 56 -20.21 0.38 6.75
C ILE A 56 -19.66 0.48 8.18
N TYR A 57 -19.16 1.64 8.58
CA TYR A 57 -18.67 1.85 9.95
C TYR A 57 -19.76 1.62 11.01
N ASN A 58 -21.01 1.95 10.70
CA ASN A 58 -22.16 1.73 11.57
C ASN A 58 -22.77 0.32 11.42
N HIS A 59 -22.26 -0.51 10.50
CA HIS A 59 -22.79 -1.86 10.29
C HIS A 59 -22.39 -2.79 11.46
N PRO A 60 -23.26 -3.69 11.94
CA PRO A 60 -22.95 -4.61 13.03
C PRO A 60 -21.74 -5.52 12.74
N ASP A 61 -21.57 -5.91 11.47
CA ASP A 61 -20.48 -6.80 11.02
C ASP A 61 -19.26 -6.03 10.49
N LYS A 62 -19.09 -4.78 10.83
CA LYS A 62 -17.99 -3.91 10.28
C LYS A 62 -16.59 -4.50 10.45
N GLU A 63 -16.37 -5.33 11.47
CA GLU A 63 -15.07 -5.98 11.71
C GLU A 63 -14.60 -6.86 10.54
N ARG A 64 -15.55 -7.34 9.71
CA ARG A 64 -15.24 -8.13 8.51
C ARG A 64 -14.50 -7.35 7.43
N ILE A 65 -14.45 -6.01 7.53
CA ILE A 65 -13.69 -5.17 6.62
C ILE A 65 -12.18 -5.30 6.85
N LEU A 66 -11.75 -5.83 8.00
CA LEU A 66 -10.37 -5.88 8.45
C LEU A 66 -9.68 -7.23 8.21
N ASP A 67 -10.11 -7.98 7.24
CA ASP A 67 -9.47 -9.26 6.88
C ASP A 67 -8.08 -9.06 6.22
N ASP A 68 -7.60 -7.81 6.10
CA ASP A 68 -6.26 -7.47 5.66
C ASP A 68 -5.23 -7.68 6.78
N TYR A 69 -4.19 -8.46 6.50
CA TYR A 69 -3.09 -8.74 7.42
C TYR A 69 -1.99 -7.66 7.43
N TRP A 70 -1.97 -6.79 6.41
CA TRP A 70 -1.04 -5.68 6.35
C TRP A 70 -1.60 -4.46 7.07
N TYR A 71 -0.85 -3.94 8.06
CA TYR A 71 -1.20 -2.69 8.75
C TYR A 71 -2.61 -2.64 9.34
N ARG A 72 -3.10 -3.78 9.86
CA ARG A 72 -4.48 -3.92 10.37
C ARG A 72 -4.89 -2.78 11.32
N GLU A 73 -4.04 -2.43 12.26
CA GLU A 73 -4.32 -1.36 13.23
C GLU A 73 -4.39 0.01 12.55
N SER A 74 -3.42 0.32 11.68
CA SER A 74 -3.41 1.57 10.93
C SER A 74 -4.59 1.68 9.94
N ASN A 75 -4.96 0.57 9.29
CA ASN A 75 -6.13 0.51 8.42
C ASN A 75 -7.43 0.75 9.19
N MET A 76 -7.57 0.20 10.41
CA MET A 76 -8.74 0.46 11.25
C MET A 76 -8.77 1.92 11.70
N GLU A 77 -7.64 2.49 12.08
CA GLU A 77 -7.56 3.90 12.48
C GLU A 77 -7.92 4.82 11.31
N LEU A 78 -7.38 4.57 10.12
CA LEU A 78 -7.71 5.31 8.90
C LEU A 78 -9.20 5.19 8.55
N PHE A 79 -9.75 3.97 8.56
CA PHE A 79 -11.16 3.72 8.29
C PHE A 79 -12.08 4.45 9.27
N THR A 80 -11.73 4.40 10.56
CA THR A 80 -12.48 5.10 11.61
C THR A 80 -12.44 6.62 11.42
N ALA A 81 -11.26 7.17 11.17
CA ALA A 81 -11.11 8.61 10.92
C ALA A 81 -11.88 9.03 9.66
N ALA A 82 -11.77 8.27 8.56
CA ALA A 82 -12.50 8.54 7.32
C ALA A 82 -14.02 8.47 7.52
N ALA A 83 -14.53 7.43 8.19
CA ALA A 83 -15.95 7.24 8.42
C ALA A 83 -16.58 8.36 9.27
N GLN A 84 -15.80 8.95 10.18
CA GLN A 84 -16.25 10.03 11.07
C GLN A 84 -16.05 11.43 10.47
N SER A 85 -15.34 11.53 9.35
CA SER A 85 -15.10 12.81 8.69
C SER A 85 -16.22 13.19 7.70
N PRO A 86 -16.61 14.46 7.61
CA PRO A 86 -17.52 14.96 6.57
C PRO A 86 -17.01 14.68 5.16
N ARG A 87 -15.69 14.83 4.92
CA ARG A 87 -15.05 14.67 3.61
C ARG A 87 -15.17 13.24 3.07
N PHE A 88 -14.82 12.24 3.86
CA PHE A 88 -14.76 10.86 3.40
C PHE A 88 -15.98 10.01 3.80
N GLY A 89 -16.58 10.28 4.95
CA GLY A 89 -17.63 9.43 5.51
C GLY A 89 -18.88 9.33 4.62
N THR A 90 -19.18 10.39 3.87
CA THR A 90 -20.33 10.47 2.96
C THR A 90 -20.06 9.92 1.57
N LEU A 91 -18.79 9.66 1.21
CA LEU A 91 -18.43 9.11 -0.09
C LEU A 91 -19.18 7.82 -0.37
N LYS A 92 -19.75 7.72 -1.55
CA LYS A 92 -20.50 6.55 -2.00
C LYS A 92 -19.55 5.61 -2.75
N MET A 93 -19.42 4.39 -2.26
CA MET A 93 -18.63 3.32 -2.87
C MET A 93 -19.52 2.42 -3.71
N ASN A 94 -19.02 2.00 -4.86
CA ASN A 94 -19.72 1.09 -5.78
C ASN A 94 -18.72 0.30 -6.64
N TYR A 95 -19.23 -0.66 -7.39
CA TYR A 95 -18.50 -1.43 -8.40
C TYR A 95 -17.26 -2.15 -7.83
N TYR A 96 -17.35 -2.64 -6.60
CA TYR A 96 -16.24 -3.40 -6.02
C TYR A 96 -15.99 -4.70 -6.79
N VAL A 97 -14.75 -4.91 -7.18
CA VAL A 97 -14.27 -6.11 -7.84
C VAL A 97 -13.06 -6.64 -7.08
N ASN A 98 -13.04 -7.93 -6.82
CA ASN A 98 -11.89 -8.62 -6.23
C ASN A 98 -11.75 -9.98 -6.92
N VAL A 99 -10.71 -10.13 -7.73
CA VAL A 99 -10.41 -11.34 -8.49
C VAL A 99 -9.07 -11.89 -8.03
N ILE A 100 -9.07 -13.13 -7.56
CA ILE A 100 -7.87 -13.90 -7.27
C ILE A 100 -7.98 -15.20 -8.05
N ASN A 101 -7.04 -15.42 -8.98
CA ASN A 101 -6.99 -16.63 -9.79
C ASN A 101 -5.57 -17.20 -9.79
N LEU A 102 -5.41 -18.36 -9.18
CA LEU A 102 -4.13 -19.04 -9.04
C LEU A 102 -3.58 -19.59 -10.34
N GLU A 103 -4.47 -20.04 -11.26
CA GLU A 103 -4.07 -20.64 -12.53
C GLU A 103 -3.53 -19.58 -13.52
N SER A 104 -4.16 -18.41 -13.55
CA SER A 104 -3.73 -17.27 -14.36
C SER A 104 -2.82 -16.31 -13.61
N GLU A 105 -2.38 -16.66 -12.38
CA GLU A 105 -1.53 -15.84 -11.54
C GLU A 105 -2.01 -14.40 -11.40
N THR A 106 -3.34 -14.21 -11.35
CA THR A 106 -3.97 -12.90 -11.40
C THR A 106 -4.51 -12.50 -10.03
N GLN A 107 -4.11 -11.33 -9.58
CA GLN A 107 -4.70 -10.64 -8.44
C GLN A 107 -5.13 -9.23 -8.86
N PHE A 108 -6.42 -8.99 -8.92
CA PHE A 108 -6.98 -7.69 -9.30
C PHE A 108 -8.08 -7.26 -8.34
N SER A 109 -8.02 -6.02 -7.87
CA SER A 109 -9.13 -5.42 -7.13
C SER A 109 -9.26 -3.95 -7.48
N ALA A 110 -10.50 -3.51 -7.65
CA ALA A 110 -10.85 -2.13 -7.94
C ALA A 110 -12.18 -1.73 -7.30
N MET A 111 -12.34 -0.46 -7.02
CA MET A 111 -13.57 0.14 -6.50
C MET A 111 -13.68 1.59 -6.94
N THR A 112 -14.92 2.12 -7.02
CA THR A 112 -15.18 3.53 -7.27
C THR A 112 -15.67 4.24 -6.03
N PHE A 113 -15.23 5.49 -5.86
CA PHE A 113 -15.76 6.45 -4.90
C PHE A 113 -16.39 7.60 -5.65
N VAL A 114 -17.66 7.91 -5.34
CA VAL A 114 -18.35 9.06 -5.91
C VAL A 114 -18.11 10.26 -5.00
N LEU A 115 -17.46 11.27 -5.53
CA LEU A 115 -17.15 12.52 -4.84
C LEU A 115 -18.38 13.43 -4.76
N GLU A 116 -18.31 14.43 -3.91
CA GLU A 116 -19.42 15.37 -3.69
C GLU A 116 -19.72 16.23 -4.94
N ASP A 117 -18.68 16.56 -5.72
CA ASP A 117 -18.78 17.27 -7.00
C ASP A 117 -19.30 16.40 -8.16
N LYS A 118 -19.71 15.16 -7.87
CA LYS A 118 -20.15 14.12 -8.79
C LYS A 118 -19.07 13.50 -9.68
N ASN A 119 -17.83 13.94 -9.58
CA ASN A 119 -16.70 13.23 -10.16
C ASN A 119 -16.51 11.89 -9.46
N VAL A 120 -15.81 11.00 -10.09
CA VAL A 120 -15.55 9.65 -9.54
C VAL A 120 -14.06 9.45 -9.37
N TYR A 121 -13.67 8.83 -8.28
CA TYR A 121 -12.32 8.31 -8.09
C TYR A 121 -12.33 6.80 -8.24
N ILE A 122 -11.55 6.27 -9.20
CA ILE A 122 -11.33 4.85 -9.41
C ILE A 122 -10.06 4.45 -8.67
N ALA A 123 -10.19 3.64 -7.63
CA ALA A 123 -9.05 3.09 -6.89
C ALA A 123 -8.71 1.69 -7.39
N PHE A 124 -7.43 1.47 -7.68
CA PHE A 124 -6.86 0.15 -7.95
C PHE A 124 -6.02 -0.30 -6.75
N ARG A 125 -6.26 -1.52 -6.27
CA ARG A 125 -5.49 -2.10 -5.17
C ARG A 125 -4.15 -2.63 -5.69
N GLY A 126 -3.11 -2.38 -4.92
CA GLY A 126 -1.82 -3.05 -5.06
C GLY A 126 -1.87 -4.50 -4.60
N THR A 127 -0.70 -5.09 -4.47
CA THR A 127 -0.55 -6.48 -4.06
C THR A 127 -0.91 -6.64 -2.59
N ASP A 128 -1.66 -7.70 -2.29
CA ASP A 128 -1.88 -8.14 -0.91
C ASP A 128 -0.69 -8.97 -0.39
N ALA A 129 -0.79 -9.47 0.83
CA ALA A 129 0.28 -10.26 1.46
C ALA A 129 0.45 -11.68 0.86
N THR A 130 -0.29 -12.03 -0.19
CA THR A 130 -0.24 -13.37 -0.78
C THR A 130 0.98 -13.57 -1.68
N LEU A 131 1.53 -14.79 -1.70
CA LEU A 131 2.64 -15.13 -2.59
C LEU A 131 2.24 -15.05 -4.08
N VAL A 132 0.96 -15.24 -4.40
CA VAL A 132 0.44 -15.10 -5.78
C VAL A 132 0.54 -13.67 -6.26
N GLY A 133 0.14 -12.72 -5.41
CA GLY A 133 0.31 -11.30 -5.70
C GLY A 133 1.78 -10.93 -5.94
N TRP A 134 2.69 -11.48 -5.16
CA TRP A 134 4.13 -11.27 -5.32
C TRP A 134 4.68 -11.85 -6.64
N LYS A 135 4.19 -13.03 -7.04
CA LYS A 135 4.57 -13.60 -8.35
C LYS A 135 4.10 -12.71 -9.50
N GLU A 136 2.88 -12.18 -9.41
CA GLU A 136 2.37 -11.24 -10.39
C GLU A 136 3.16 -9.92 -10.41
N ASP A 137 3.61 -9.41 -9.24
CA ASP A 137 4.47 -8.21 -9.17
C ASP A 137 5.82 -8.41 -9.86
N LEU A 138 6.43 -9.58 -9.70
CA LEU A 138 7.64 -9.93 -10.45
C LEU A 138 7.35 -9.97 -11.95
N ASN A 139 6.22 -10.55 -12.35
CA ASN A 139 5.80 -10.60 -13.74
C ASN A 139 5.58 -9.20 -14.35
N LEU A 140 5.18 -8.18 -13.57
CA LEU A 140 5.09 -6.79 -14.04
C LEU A 140 6.40 -6.26 -14.62
N ALA A 141 7.52 -6.67 -14.02
CA ALA A 141 8.83 -6.22 -14.48
C ALA A 141 9.30 -6.93 -15.78
N PHE A 142 8.75 -8.10 -16.09
CA PHE A 142 9.35 -8.97 -17.11
C PHE A 142 8.42 -9.35 -18.28
N SER A 143 7.10 -9.33 -18.08
CA SER A 143 6.16 -9.96 -19.04
C SER A 143 5.45 -8.95 -19.94
N LYS A 144 4.79 -9.48 -20.97
CA LYS A 144 3.73 -8.80 -21.74
C LYS A 144 2.63 -8.29 -20.79
N PRO A 145 1.69 -7.46 -21.30
CA PRO A 145 0.60 -6.95 -20.49
C PRO A 145 -0.04 -8.04 -19.64
N LEU A 146 -0.04 -7.86 -18.32
CA LEU A 146 -0.62 -8.82 -17.39
C LEU A 146 -2.15 -8.82 -17.45
N ARG A 147 -2.75 -9.93 -17.01
CA ARG A 147 -4.21 -10.01 -16.95
C ARG A 147 -4.82 -8.95 -16.02
N SER A 148 -4.17 -8.62 -14.91
CA SER A 148 -4.60 -7.53 -14.01
C SER A 148 -4.59 -6.16 -14.70
N GLN A 149 -3.60 -5.88 -15.56
CA GLN A 149 -3.55 -4.65 -16.35
C GLN A 149 -4.70 -4.57 -17.37
N GLN A 150 -5.00 -5.68 -18.05
CA GLN A 150 -6.14 -5.76 -18.96
C GLN A 150 -7.47 -5.55 -18.19
N LEU A 151 -7.61 -6.19 -17.03
CA LEU A 151 -8.78 -6.01 -16.17
C LEU A 151 -8.92 -4.57 -15.67
N ALA A 152 -7.83 -3.85 -15.47
CA ALA A 152 -7.87 -2.43 -15.10
C ALA A 152 -8.45 -1.58 -16.22
N VAL A 153 -8.06 -1.84 -17.48
CA VAL A 153 -8.67 -1.17 -18.64
C VAL A 153 -10.15 -1.53 -18.76
N GLU A 154 -10.50 -2.82 -18.71
CA GLU A 154 -11.88 -3.30 -18.81
C GLU A 154 -12.77 -2.68 -17.70
N TYR A 155 -12.24 -2.60 -16.48
CA TYR A 155 -12.94 -2.01 -15.34
C TYR A 155 -13.20 -0.51 -15.56
N MET A 156 -12.16 0.23 -15.90
CA MET A 156 -12.24 1.67 -16.11
C MET A 156 -13.19 2.03 -17.25
N GLU A 157 -13.11 1.34 -18.42
CA GLU A 157 -14.02 1.53 -19.55
C GLU A 157 -15.49 1.32 -19.14
N ARG A 158 -15.76 0.29 -18.37
CA ARG A 158 -17.12 0.01 -17.88
C ARG A 158 -17.60 1.09 -16.93
N VAL A 159 -16.75 1.55 -16.00
CA VAL A 159 -17.10 2.62 -15.07
C VAL A 159 -17.35 3.92 -15.83
N ALA A 160 -16.44 4.32 -16.73
CA ALA A 160 -16.60 5.52 -17.54
C ALA A 160 -17.91 5.52 -18.34
N ALA A 161 -18.28 4.38 -18.94
CA ALA A 161 -19.56 4.22 -19.65
C ALA A 161 -20.79 4.31 -18.72
N TYR A 162 -20.65 3.97 -17.42
CA TYR A 162 -21.77 3.97 -16.49
C TYR A 162 -22.00 5.32 -15.80
N ILE A 163 -20.92 6.03 -15.48
CA ILE A 163 -21.01 7.30 -14.74
C ILE A 163 -21.35 8.49 -15.63
N GLY A 164 -20.95 8.46 -16.92
CA GLY A 164 -21.21 9.55 -17.88
C GLY A 164 -20.64 10.90 -17.48
N GLY A 165 -19.63 10.94 -16.61
CA GLY A 165 -18.97 12.14 -16.09
C GLY A 165 -17.46 11.96 -16.01
N ASP A 166 -16.78 12.96 -15.46
CA ASP A 166 -15.33 12.98 -15.34
C ASP A 166 -14.86 12.14 -14.15
N PHE A 167 -13.61 11.63 -14.25
CA PHE A 167 -13.08 10.77 -13.22
C PHE A 167 -11.58 10.93 -13.02
N TYR A 168 -11.17 10.62 -11.80
CA TYR A 168 -9.78 10.44 -11.37
C TYR A 168 -9.47 8.94 -11.25
N MET A 169 -8.20 8.59 -11.36
CA MET A 169 -7.74 7.23 -11.06
C MET A 169 -6.51 7.27 -10.17
N GLY A 170 -6.29 6.21 -9.40
CA GLY A 170 -5.05 6.06 -8.67
C GLY A 170 -4.94 4.72 -7.97
N GLY A 171 -3.75 4.52 -7.41
CA GLY A 171 -3.43 3.34 -6.63
C GLY A 171 -2.04 3.43 -6.02
N HIS A 172 -1.81 2.59 -5.03
CA HIS A 172 -0.50 2.43 -4.40
C HIS A 172 0.16 1.15 -4.90
N SER A 173 1.48 1.15 -5.06
CA SER A 173 2.25 -0.02 -5.51
C SER A 173 1.77 -0.51 -6.89
N LYS A 174 1.53 -1.79 -7.08
CA LYS A 174 0.91 -2.34 -8.31
C LYS A 174 -0.34 -1.56 -8.72
N GLY A 175 -1.16 -1.10 -7.77
CA GLY A 175 -2.36 -0.32 -8.06
C GLY A 175 -2.06 0.98 -8.82
N GLY A 176 -0.94 1.65 -8.51
CA GLY A 176 -0.45 2.82 -9.25
C GLY A 176 -0.07 2.48 -10.70
N ASN A 177 0.63 1.37 -10.90
CA ASN A 177 0.93 0.85 -12.26
C ASN A 177 -0.36 0.52 -13.02
N LEU A 178 -1.34 -0.14 -12.38
CA LEU A 178 -2.63 -0.46 -13.01
C LEU A 178 -3.39 0.80 -13.44
N ALA A 179 -3.37 1.86 -12.63
CA ALA A 179 -4.01 3.14 -12.95
C ALA A 179 -3.39 3.78 -14.19
N VAL A 180 -2.05 3.86 -14.25
CA VAL A 180 -1.34 4.40 -15.41
C VAL A 180 -1.57 3.52 -16.64
N TYR A 181 -1.50 2.18 -16.49
CA TYR A 181 -1.74 1.26 -17.60
C TYR A 181 -3.15 1.43 -18.17
N ALA A 182 -4.18 1.56 -17.32
CA ALA A 182 -5.54 1.80 -17.76
C ALA A 182 -5.67 3.12 -18.52
N ALA A 183 -5.05 4.20 -18.01
CA ALA A 183 -5.07 5.51 -18.66
C ALA A 183 -4.48 5.50 -20.06
N MET A 184 -3.31 4.89 -20.26
CA MET A 184 -2.63 4.88 -21.56
C MET A 184 -3.28 3.93 -22.58
N ASN A 185 -4.10 2.97 -22.14
CA ASN A 185 -4.71 1.98 -23.02
C ASN A 185 -6.23 2.09 -23.15
N CYS A 186 -6.84 3.14 -22.58
CA CYS A 186 -8.27 3.35 -22.69
C CYS A 186 -8.70 3.92 -24.04
N SER A 187 -10.01 3.84 -24.30
CA SER A 187 -10.64 4.49 -25.46
C SER A 187 -10.46 6.02 -25.39
N GLU A 188 -10.54 6.67 -26.53
CA GLU A 188 -10.51 8.13 -26.61
C GLU A 188 -11.65 8.77 -25.80
N THR A 189 -12.83 8.16 -25.82
CA THR A 189 -13.99 8.64 -25.06
C THR A 189 -13.71 8.65 -23.57
N ALA A 190 -13.18 7.55 -23.01
CA ALA A 190 -12.83 7.46 -21.60
C ALA A 190 -11.67 8.40 -21.24
N ARG A 191 -10.68 8.52 -22.14
CA ARG A 191 -9.54 9.44 -21.94
C ARG A 191 -9.97 10.91 -21.88
N ASN A 192 -10.96 11.31 -22.66
CA ASN A 192 -11.46 12.68 -22.64
C ASN A 192 -12.14 13.05 -21.31
N SER A 193 -12.69 12.06 -20.59
CA SER A 193 -13.27 12.23 -19.25
C SER A 193 -12.29 11.98 -18.11
N LEU A 194 -11.06 11.55 -18.40
CA LEU A 194 -10.01 11.35 -17.40
C LEU A 194 -9.43 12.70 -16.97
N LEU A 195 -9.54 13.03 -15.70
CA LEU A 195 -8.99 14.26 -15.13
C LEU A 195 -7.50 14.08 -14.76
N GLN A 196 -7.21 13.19 -13.82
CA GLN A 196 -5.85 12.94 -13.34
C GLN A 196 -5.65 11.47 -12.94
N VAL A 197 -4.40 11.03 -12.96
CA VAL A 197 -3.95 9.71 -12.54
C VAL A 197 -2.89 9.85 -11.45
N TYR A 198 -3.09 9.19 -10.33
CA TYR A 198 -2.17 9.22 -9.20
C TYR A 198 -1.46 7.87 -9.04
N ASN A 199 -0.16 7.87 -9.24
CA ASN A 199 0.70 6.70 -9.04
C ASN A 199 1.51 6.86 -7.75
N HIS A 200 1.09 6.19 -6.69
CA HIS A 200 1.77 6.21 -5.40
C HIS A 200 2.74 5.04 -5.30
N ASP A 201 4.00 5.29 -5.62
CA ASP A 201 5.12 4.35 -5.53
C ASP A 201 4.93 3.04 -6.32
N GLY A 202 4.20 3.12 -7.44
CA GLY A 202 4.05 1.98 -8.36
C GLY A 202 5.23 1.87 -9.34
N PRO A 203 5.55 0.66 -9.82
CA PRO A 203 6.60 0.46 -10.82
C PRO A 203 6.25 1.09 -12.16
N GLY A 204 7.27 1.40 -12.95
CA GLY A 204 7.15 1.86 -14.32
C GLY A 204 6.80 0.73 -15.32
N PHE A 205 7.14 0.92 -16.57
CA PHE A 205 6.81 0.02 -17.67
C PHE A 205 8.03 -0.29 -18.54
N ARG A 206 8.06 -1.47 -19.11
CA ARG A 206 9.01 -1.77 -20.20
C ARG A 206 8.76 -0.82 -21.38
N PRO A 207 9.82 -0.43 -22.12
CA PRO A 207 9.68 0.49 -23.26
C PRO A 207 8.65 0.03 -24.29
N GLU A 208 8.55 -1.28 -24.54
CA GLU A 208 7.60 -1.86 -25.50
C GLU A 208 6.15 -1.61 -25.07
N ILE A 209 5.85 -1.73 -23.78
CA ILE A 209 4.50 -1.51 -23.22
C ILE A 209 4.13 -0.03 -23.35
N ARG A 210 5.06 0.89 -23.07
CA ARG A 210 4.83 2.33 -23.24
C ARG A 210 4.56 2.70 -24.70
N GLN A 211 5.34 2.12 -25.64
CA GLN A 211 5.17 2.36 -27.08
C GLN A 211 3.85 1.80 -27.62
N MET A 212 3.37 0.67 -27.10
CA MET A 212 2.07 0.09 -27.47
C MET A 212 0.90 0.89 -26.92
N GLY A 213 1.06 1.51 -25.76
CA GLY A 213 0.08 2.38 -25.14
C GLY A 213 0.18 3.82 -25.66
N LYS A 214 -0.78 4.63 -25.29
CA LYS A 214 -0.79 6.06 -25.62
C LYS A 214 -0.30 6.89 -24.43
N TYR A 215 0.88 6.55 -23.91
CA TYR A 215 1.43 7.19 -22.71
C TYR A 215 1.52 8.71 -22.87
N GLU A 216 2.07 9.18 -23.99
CA GLU A 216 2.26 10.61 -24.27
C GLU A 216 0.92 11.41 -24.33
N GLU A 217 -0.20 10.74 -24.62
CA GLU A 217 -1.52 11.38 -24.64
C GLU A 217 -2.10 11.61 -23.24
N VAL A 218 -1.48 11.03 -22.19
CA VAL A 218 -1.94 11.11 -20.79
C VAL A 218 -0.83 11.54 -19.83
N ALA A 219 0.39 11.71 -20.28
CA ALA A 219 1.57 12.00 -19.45
C ALA A 219 1.38 13.24 -18.57
N ASP A 220 0.79 14.29 -19.11
CA ASP A 220 0.49 15.56 -18.42
C ASP A 220 -0.54 15.44 -17.29
N ARG A 221 -1.24 14.31 -17.21
CA ARG A 221 -2.25 13.99 -16.18
C ARG A 221 -1.74 13.01 -15.14
N ILE A 222 -0.54 12.45 -15.32
CA ILE A 222 0.04 11.46 -14.41
C ILE A 222 0.85 12.17 -13.33
N HIS A 223 0.48 11.93 -12.08
CA HIS A 223 1.23 12.40 -10.91
C HIS A 223 1.83 11.18 -10.22
N LYS A 224 3.15 11.06 -10.27
CA LYS A 224 3.88 9.96 -9.63
C LYS A 224 4.65 10.45 -8.41
N PHE A 225 4.42 9.80 -7.28
CA PHE A 225 5.07 10.10 -6.00
C PHE A 225 5.91 8.92 -5.55
N VAL A 226 7.20 9.17 -5.29
CA VAL A 226 8.15 8.11 -4.96
C VAL A 226 8.91 8.49 -3.70
N PRO A 227 8.89 7.67 -2.65
CA PRO A 227 9.72 7.92 -1.47
C PRO A 227 11.20 7.95 -1.79
N ARG A 228 11.98 8.76 -1.05
CA ARG A 228 13.42 8.98 -1.25
C ARG A 228 14.26 7.70 -1.41
N SER A 229 13.86 6.61 -0.77
CA SER A 229 14.55 5.31 -0.82
C SER A 229 13.68 4.22 -1.43
N SER A 230 12.68 4.58 -2.22
CA SER A 230 11.83 3.59 -2.88
C SER A 230 12.65 2.62 -3.72
N VAL A 231 12.25 1.36 -3.66
CA VAL A 231 12.74 0.31 -4.57
C VAL A 231 11.67 0.03 -5.62
N VAL A 232 10.41 -0.14 -5.16
CA VAL A 232 9.28 -0.54 -6.02
C VAL A 232 9.00 0.51 -7.09
N GLY A 233 8.84 1.79 -6.71
CA GLY A 233 8.53 2.87 -7.63
C GLY A 233 9.63 3.17 -8.65
N MET A 234 10.86 2.63 -8.43
CA MET A 234 12.01 2.82 -9.32
C MET A 234 12.26 1.61 -10.25
N ILE A 235 11.50 0.52 -10.09
CA ILE A 235 11.56 -0.60 -11.05
C ILE A 235 10.99 -0.13 -12.39
N LEU A 236 11.78 -0.30 -13.47
CA LEU A 236 11.44 0.11 -14.83
C LEU A 236 11.10 1.61 -14.99
N GLU A 237 11.61 2.41 -14.05
CA GLU A 237 11.49 3.86 -14.11
C GLU A 237 12.72 4.44 -14.81
N ASP A 238 12.51 5.02 -15.97
CA ASP A 238 13.61 5.57 -16.77
C ASP A 238 13.37 7.01 -17.26
N HIS A 239 12.13 7.47 -17.38
CA HIS A 239 11.82 8.74 -18.02
C HIS A 239 10.59 9.47 -17.46
N GLU A 240 9.91 8.93 -16.45
CA GLU A 240 8.72 9.60 -15.93
C GLU A 240 9.11 10.78 -15.04
N GLU A 241 8.38 11.87 -15.16
CA GLU A 241 8.44 12.94 -14.17
C GLU A 241 7.79 12.41 -12.89
N TYR A 242 8.59 12.28 -11.83
CA TYR A 242 8.11 11.86 -10.51
C TYR A 242 8.56 12.84 -9.42
N GLU A 243 7.75 12.97 -8.42
CA GLU A 243 8.05 13.78 -7.26
C GLU A 243 8.60 12.91 -6.14
N ILE A 244 9.77 13.31 -5.58
CA ILE A 244 10.39 12.60 -4.48
C ILE A 244 9.81 13.12 -3.16
N ILE A 245 9.26 12.22 -2.37
CA ILE A 245 8.62 12.55 -1.09
C ILE A 245 9.41 12.04 0.11
N ASP A 246 9.24 12.71 1.24
CA ASP A 246 9.87 12.33 2.51
C ASP A 246 9.03 11.29 3.27
N SER A 247 9.71 10.45 4.04
CA SER A 247 9.11 9.41 4.84
C SER A 247 9.79 9.33 6.22
N LYS A 248 9.04 8.91 7.24
CA LYS A 248 9.57 8.62 8.58
C LYS A 248 10.36 7.31 8.62
N SER A 249 10.12 6.43 7.65
CA SER A 249 10.80 5.13 7.52
C SER A 249 12.10 5.24 6.73
N ILE A 250 12.88 4.16 6.68
CA ILE A 250 14.15 4.05 5.95
C ILE A 250 14.10 2.89 4.96
N GLY A 251 14.89 2.97 3.89
CA GLY A 251 15.03 1.91 2.90
C GLY A 251 13.68 1.50 2.29
N ALA A 252 13.49 0.22 2.05
CA ALA A 252 12.28 -0.33 1.45
C ALA A 252 11.01 -0.14 2.32
N PHE A 253 11.16 0.13 3.62
CA PHE A 253 10.02 0.44 4.50
C PHE A 253 9.34 1.77 4.16
N GLN A 254 9.98 2.60 3.36
CA GLN A 254 9.36 3.83 2.86
C GLN A 254 8.18 3.54 1.90
N HIS A 255 8.06 2.31 1.39
CA HIS A 255 6.90 1.86 0.62
C HIS A 255 5.60 1.85 1.44
N ASN A 256 5.70 1.82 2.77
CA ASN A 256 4.55 1.92 3.67
C ASN A 256 3.99 3.35 3.68
N VAL A 257 2.78 3.54 3.16
CA VAL A 257 2.10 4.84 3.03
C VAL A 257 1.88 5.55 4.36
N TYR A 258 1.75 4.81 5.48
CA TYR A 258 1.60 5.39 6.81
C TYR A 258 2.87 6.06 7.33
N SER A 259 4.00 5.83 6.67
CA SER A 259 5.26 6.49 6.98
C SER A 259 5.50 7.78 6.20
N TRP A 260 4.69 8.08 5.18
CA TRP A 260 4.85 9.26 4.34
C TRP A 260 4.53 10.52 5.11
N LYS A 261 5.37 11.54 4.93
CA LYS A 261 5.20 12.82 5.62
C LYS A 261 4.28 13.73 4.85
N ILE A 262 3.29 14.24 5.56
CA ILE A 262 2.31 15.18 5.05
C ILE A 262 2.41 16.47 5.84
N GLU A 263 2.36 17.57 5.14
CA GLU A 263 2.28 18.92 5.66
C GLU A 263 1.16 19.64 4.94
N ASP A 264 0.21 20.17 5.71
CA ASP A 264 -1.05 20.70 5.19
C ASP A 264 -1.79 19.64 4.35
N ASP A 265 -2.05 19.91 3.09
CA ASP A 265 -2.80 19.06 2.15
C ASP A 265 -1.92 18.43 1.05
N HIS A 266 -0.60 18.36 1.27
CA HIS A 266 0.36 17.83 0.31
C HIS A 266 1.48 17.00 0.96
N PHE A 267 2.16 16.18 0.14
CA PHE A 267 3.34 15.44 0.60
C PHE A 267 4.53 16.37 0.79
N VAL A 268 5.35 16.08 1.81
CA VAL A 268 6.62 16.77 1.99
C VAL A 268 7.60 16.33 0.90
N ARG A 269 7.94 17.24 -0.02
CA ARG A 269 8.88 17.00 -1.12
C ARG A 269 10.32 17.09 -0.65
N VAL A 270 11.19 16.36 -1.35
CA VAL A 270 12.64 16.43 -1.16
C VAL A 270 13.36 16.52 -2.51
N ASP A 271 14.38 17.33 -2.56
CA ASP A 271 14.99 17.74 -3.84
C ASP A 271 15.76 16.65 -4.60
N ASN A 272 16.25 15.58 -3.93
CA ASN A 272 17.10 14.59 -4.59
C ASN A 272 17.11 13.20 -3.93
N MET A 273 17.17 12.15 -4.75
CA MET A 273 17.67 10.83 -4.36
C MET A 273 19.18 10.83 -4.22
N LYS A 274 19.72 9.98 -3.33
CA LYS A 274 21.17 9.81 -3.21
C LYS A 274 21.73 9.20 -4.51
N SER A 275 22.80 9.77 -5.06
CA SER A 275 23.43 9.33 -6.32
C SER A 275 23.77 7.83 -6.33
N ALA A 276 24.24 7.26 -5.22
CA ALA A 276 24.54 5.83 -5.10
C ALA A 276 23.29 4.92 -5.21
N LYS A 277 22.10 5.45 -4.87
CA LYS A 277 20.84 4.73 -5.06
C LYS A 277 20.45 4.75 -6.53
N MET A 278 20.48 5.90 -7.19
CA MET A 278 20.16 6.01 -8.61
C MET A 278 21.02 5.07 -9.47
N LEU A 279 22.31 4.92 -9.17
CA LEU A 279 23.20 3.97 -9.87
C LEU A 279 22.79 2.50 -9.64
N ARG A 280 22.32 2.14 -8.43
CA ARG A 280 21.85 0.78 -8.15
C ARG A 280 20.52 0.47 -8.83
N ASP A 281 19.61 1.44 -8.86
CA ASP A 281 18.32 1.31 -9.52
C ASP A 281 18.51 1.18 -11.04
N ALA A 282 19.37 2.00 -11.64
CA ALA A 282 19.74 1.89 -13.04
C ALA A 282 20.34 0.53 -13.41
N ALA A 283 21.27 0.01 -12.59
CA ALA A 283 21.86 -1.31 -12.81
C ALA A 283 20.84 -2.46 -12.68
N LEU A 284 19.85 -2.33 -11.79
CA LEU A 284 18.75 -3.28 -11.66
C LEU A 284 17.85 -3.23 -12.90
N ASN A 285 17.48 -2.04 -13.34
CA ASN A 285 16.62 -1.87 -14.51
C ASN A 285 17.34 -2.35 -15.79
N GLU A 286 18.63 -2.04 -15.96
CA GLU A 286 19.43 -2.56 -17.08
C GLU A 286 19.46 -4.10 -17.10
N TRP A 287 19.66 -4.72 -15.95
CA TRP A 287 19.60 -6.18 -15.84
C TRP A 287 18.22 -6.73 -16.17
N ILE A 288 17.12 -6.16 -15.62
CA ILE A 288 15.75 -6.57 -15.93
C ILE A 288 15.47 -6.49 -17.45
N LEU A 289 15.93 -5.40 -18.08
CA LEU A 289 15.72 -5.18 -19.51
C LEU A 289 16.62 -6.06 -20.39
N SER A 290 17.71 -6.59 -19.87
CA SER A 290 18.60 -7.51 -20.60
C SER A 290 18.07 -8.92 -20.73
N LEU A 291 17.12 -9.33 -19.86
CA LEU A 291 16.56 -10.67 -19.88
C LEU A 291 15.57 -10.87 -21.04
N THR A 292 15.69 -12.01 -21.73
CA THR A 292 14.66 -12.49 -22.64
C THR A 292 13.40 -12.91 -21.87
N GLU A 293 12.28 -13.06 -22.58
CA GLU A 293 11.01 -13.50 -21.95
C GLU A 293 11.16 -14.88 -21.28
N GLU A 294 11.89 -15.81 -21.89
CA GLU A 294 12.14 -17.15 -21.34
C GLU A 294 13.03 -17.11 -20.08
N GLU A 295 14.10 -16.32 -20.11
CA GLU A 295 14.99 -16.12 -18.96
C GLU A 295 14.26 -15.46 -17.79
N ALA A 296 13.43 -14.47 -18.09
CA ALA A 296 12.61 -13.78 -17.11
C ALA A 296 11.61 -14.73 -16.43
N HIS A 297 10.87 -15.53 -17.20
CA HIS A 297 9.96 -16.53 -16.63
C HIS A 297 10.70 -17.58 -15.81
N SER A 298 11.81 -18.10 -16.32
CA SER A 298 12.63 -19.06 -15.57
C SER A 298 13.14 -18.47 -14.25
N PHE A 299 13.57 -17.22 -14.27
CA PHE A 299 14.00 -16.51 -13.07
C PHE A 299 12.86 -16.36 -12.06
N ILE A 300 11.68 -15.91 -12.52
CA ILE A 300 10.49 -15.70 -11.65
C ILE A 300 10.06 -17.04 -11.03
N ASP A 301 9.95 -18.09 -11.83
CA ASP A 301 9.54 -19.41 -11.35
C ASP A 301 10.56 -19.96 -10.33
N THR A 302 11.84 -19.83 -10.62
CA THR A 302 12.90 -20.24 -9.71
C THR A 302 12.90 -19.44 -8.42
N PHE A 303 12.77 -18.11 -8.51
CA PHE A 303 12.70 -17.23 -7.36
C PHE A 303 11.45 -17.52 -6.51
N TYR A 304 10.31 -17.77 -7.15
CA TYR A 304 9.08 -18.15 -6.49
C TYR A 304 9.23 -19.53 -5.78
N GLN A 305 9.84 -20.51 -6.42
CA GLN A 305 10.15 -21.81 -5.81
C GLN A 305 11.06 -21.67 -4.59
N VAL A 306 12.10 -20.84 -4.69
CA VAL A 306 12.99 -20.55 -3.57
C VAL A 306 12.24 -19.91 -2.39
N ILE A 307 11.35 -18.98 -2.65
CA ILE A 307 10.54 -18.35 -1.59
C ILE A 307 9.58 -19.38 -0.97
N THR A 308 8.88 -20.16 -1.81
CA THR A 308 7.89 -21.13 -1.33
C THR A 308 8.53 -22.36 -0.66
N ALA A 309 9.81 -22.65 -0.91
CA ALA A 309 10.56 -23.68 -0.21
C ALA A 309 10.60 -23.46 1.32
N SER A 310 10.41 -22.24 1.78
CA SER A 310 10.29 -21.90 3.20
C SER A 310 8.96 -22.33 3.83
N GLN A 311 8.01 -22.88 3.03
CA GLN A 311 6.65 -23.28 3.44
C GLN A 311 5.81 -22.15 4.05
N VAL A 312 6.13 -20.92 3.73
CA VAL A 312 5.33 -19.74 4.10
C VAL A 312 4.35 -19.38 2.97
N ASN A 313 3.15 -18.98 3.33
CA ASN A 313 2.11 -18.57 2.39
C ASN A 313 1.96 -17.05 2.31
N SER A 314 2.66 -16.33 3.17
CA SER A 314 2.62 -14.88 3.23
C SER A 314 3.93 -14.29 3.73
N PHE A 315 4.17 -13.03 3.39
CA PHE A 315 5.31 -12.27 3.92
C PHE A 315 5.26 -12.14 5.45
N PHE A 316 4.09 -12.22 6.03
CA PHE A 316 3.91 -12.15 7.48
C PHE A 316 4.49 -13.39 8.18
N GLU A 317 4.21 -14.58 7.65
CA GLU A 317 4.80 -15.83 8.12
C GLU A 317 6.33 -15.84 7.91
N PHE A 318 6.80 -15.31 6.77
CA PHE A 318 8.21 -15.11 6.50
C PHE A 318 8.88 -14.22 7.56
N SER A 319 8.27 -13.09 7.90
CA SER A 319 8.83 -12.16 8.89
C SER A 319 8.84 -12.72 10.32
N ALA A 320 7.90 -13.62 10.64
CA ALA A 320 7.80 -14.24 11.96
C ALA A 320 8.93 -15.25 12.24
N ASP A 321 9.39 -15.98 11.21
CA ASP A 321 10.50 -16.96 11.33
C ASP A 321 11.51 -16.83 10.18
N TRP A 322 11.95 -15.61 9.92
CA TRP A 322 12.79 -15.25 8.78
C TRP A 322 14.09 -16.05 8.69
N LYS A 323 14.71 -16.45 9.84
CA LYS A 323 15.95 -17.22 9.85
C LYS A 323 15.76 -18.63 9.29
N LYS A 324 14.65 -19.28 9.66
CA LYS A 324 14.30 -20.62 9.15
C LYS A 324 13.95 -20.55 7.66
N CYS A 325 13.12 -19.57 7.29
CA CYS A 325 12.75 -19.31 5.90
C CYS A 325 13.99 -19.06 5.04
N LEU A 326 14.89 -18.19 5.50
CA LEU A 326 16.12 -17.88 4.80
C LEU A 326 17.01 -19.11 4.59
N THR A 327 17.13 -19.98 5.61
CA THR A 327 17.91 -21.21 5.48
C THR A 327 17.34 -22.12 4.39
N ALA A 328 16.03 -22.30 4.35
CA ALA A 328 15.36 -23.09 3.31
C ALA A 328 15.53 -22.47 1.91
N MET A 329 15.46 -21.15 1.80
CA MET A 329 15.68 -20.43 0.53
C MET A 329 17.12 -20.55 0.03
N VAL A 330 18.12 -20.46 0.92
CA VAL A 330 19.54 -20.64 0.56
C VAL A 330 19.83 -22.07 0.12
N GLU A 331 19.21 -23.06 0.74
CA GLU A 331 19.32 -24.45 0.29
C GLU A 331 18.70 -24.66 -1.09
N ALA A 332 17.48 -24.17 -1.32
CA ALA A 332 16.82 -24.25 -2.62
C ALA A 332 17.61 -23.52 -3.72
N ALA A 333 18.22 -22.38 -3.40
CA ALA A 333 19.06 -21.64 -4.34
C ALA A 333 20.35 -22.38 -4.77
N LYS A 334 20.75 -23.45 -4.10
CA LYS A 334 21.91 -24.26 -4.52
C LYS A 334 21.63 -25.11 -5.78
N GLU A 335 20.36 -25.38 -6.05
CA GLU A 335 19.94 -26.23 -7.18
C GLU A 335 19.76 -25.45 -8.48
N VAL A 336 19.88 -24.11 -8.45
CA VAL A 336 19.74 -23.26 -9.64
C VAL A 336 21.10 -22.94 -10.28
N ASP A 337 21.08 -22.49 -11.53
CA ASP A 337 22.28 -22.07 -12.25
C ASP A 337 23.02 -20.91 -11.54
N GLU A 338 24.31 -20.74 -11.89
CA GLU A 338 25.18 -19.80 -11.17
C GLU A 338 24.76 -18.33 -11.30
N GLU A 339 24.21 -17.95 -12.44
CA GLU A 339 23.82 -16.56 -12.73
C GLU A 339 22.53 -16.19 -11.99
N THR A 340 21.52 -17.03 -12.09
CA THR A 340 20.27 -16.94 -11.31
C THR A 340 20.56 -16.94 -9.81
N ARG A 341 21.48 -17.80 -9.34
CA ARG A 341 21.90 -17.86 -7.94
C ARG A 341 22.52 -16.55 -7.45
N LYS A 342 23.37 -15.90 -8.23
CA LYS A 342 23.96 -14.60 -7.87
C LYS A 342 22.88 -13.54 -7.66
N VAL A 343 21.89 -13.47 -8.53
CA VAL A 343 20.76 -12.52 -8.42
C VAL A 343 19.90 -12.85 -7.22
N ILE A 344 19.53 -14.11 -7.05
CA ILE A 344 18.75 -14.57 -5.88
C ILE A 344 19.49 -14.22 -4.57
N HIS A 345 20.80 -14.49 -4.48
CA HIS A 345 21.59 -14.13 -3.31
C HIS A 345 21.61 -12.61 -3.05
N LYS A 346 21.66 -11.77 -4.11
CA LYS A 346 21.59 -10.31 -3.99
C LYS A 346 20.24 -9.86 -3.46
N LEU A 347 19.15 -10.41 -3.98
CA LEU A 347 17.78 -10.12 -3.53
C LEU A 347 17.53 -10.61 -2.10
N LEU A 348 17.98 -11.84 -1.77
CA LEU A 348 17.92 -12.38 -0.41
C LEU A 348 18.71 -11.54 0.59
N ARG A 349 19.91 -11.07 0.21
CA ARG A 349 20.69 -10.16 1.06
C ARG A 349 19.94 -8.86 1.33
N SER A 350 19.30 -8.27 0.32
CA SER A 350 18.47 -7.08 0.48
C SER A 350 17.27 -7.36 1.41
N LEU A 351 16.63 -8.51 1.27
CA LEU A 351 15.55 -8.95 2.17
C LEU A 351 16.04 -9.16 3.61
N ILE A 352 17.26 -9.70 3.81
CA ILE A 352 17.86 -9.88 5.14
C ILE A 352 18.16 -8.53 5.78
N GLU A 353 18.77 -7.62 5.04
CA GLU A 353 19.06 -6.25 5.53
C GLU A 353 17.76 -5.57 5.98
N ILE A 354 16.70 -5.70 5.18
CA ILE A 354 15.37 -5.19 5.48
C ILE A 354 14.76 -5.85 6.72
N THR A 355 14.76 -7.20 6.79
CA THR A 355 14.12 -7.93 7.89
C THR A 355 14.94 -7.90 9.17
N GLY A 356 16.27 -7.84 9.07
CA GLY A 356 17.16 -7.72 10.22
C GLY A 356 17.01 -6.38 10.94
N GLU A 357 16.92 -5.29 10.20
CA GLU A 357 16.64 -3.95 10.76
C GLU A 357 15.24 -3.86 11.37
N ARG A 358 14.25 -4.49 10.73
CA ARG A 358 12.87 -4.51 11.23
C ARG A 358 12.74 -5.30 12.53
N ALA A 359 13.33 -6.50 12.59
CA ALA A 359 13.33 -7.30 13.82
C ALA A 359 14.02 -6.56 14.97
N ALA A 360 15.10 -5.83 14.70
CA ALA A 360 15.77 -5.01 15.69
C ALA A 360 14.90 -3.79 16.12
N ALA A 361 14.23 -3.13 15.18
CA ALA A 361 13.33 -2.01 15.45
C ALA A 361 12.11 -2.46 16.26
N GLU A 362 11.46 -3.57 15.87
CA GLU A 362 10.29 -4.13 16.56
C GLU A 362 10.64 -4.64 17.97
N LEU A 363 11.82 -5.23 18.15
CA LEU A 363 12.34 -5.61 19.47
C LEU A 363 12.63 -4.38 20.35
N ALA A 364 13.15 -3.31 19.76
CA ALA A 364 13.40 -2.06 20.48
C ALA A 364 12.08 -1.37 20.90
N GLU A 365 11.07 -1.37 20.00
CA GLU A 365 9.75 -0.82 20.27
C GLU A 365 9.01 -1.61 21.37
N ARG A 366 9.01 -2.94 21.29
CA ARG A 366 8.47 -3.82 22.35
C ARG A 366 9.20 -3.64 23.68
N ALA A 367 10.52 -3.49 23.65
CA ALA A 367 11.31 -3.23 24.86
C ALA A 367 10.95 -1.87 25.48
N ALA A 368 10.73 -0.84 24.66
CA ALA A 368 10.28 0.47 25.10
C ALA A 368 8.87 0.42 25.71
N GLU A 369 7.92 -0.29 25.08
CA GLU A 369 6.57 -0.48 25.62
C GLU A 369 6.56 -1.24 26.95
N ILE A 370 7.37 -2.31 27.08
CA ILE A 370 7.49 -3.06 28.32
C ILE A 370 8.07 -2.17 29.42
N THR A 371 9.04 -1.34 29.09
CA THR A 371 9.65 -0.40 30.03
C THR A 371 8.64 0.64 30.48
N GLU A 372 7.88 1.22 29.56
CA GLU A 372 6.82 2.20 29.90
C GLU A 372 5.71 1.59 30.75
N LYS A 373 5.23 0.39 30.39
CA LYS A 373 4.24 -0.36 31.18
C LYS A 373 4.76 -0.67 32.58
N SER A 374 6.04 -1.08 32.69
CA SER A 374 6.70 -1.32 33.98
C SER A 374 6.79 -0.08 34.84
N GLU A 375 7.22 1.05 34.28
CA GLU A 375 7.27 2.33 34.97
C GLU A 375 5.88 2.82 35.44
N LYS A 376 4.86 2.66 34.59
CA LYS A 376 3.47 3.00 34.91
C LYS A 376 2.92 2.12 36.02
N TYR A 377 3.30 0.84 36.04
CA TYR A 377 2.97 -0.08 37.16
C TYR A 377 3.68 0.28 38.44
N LYS A 378 4.96 0.58 38.41
CA LYS A 378 5.74 1.06 39.58
C LYS A 378 5.14 2.35 40.18
N ARG A 379 4.77 3.33 39.34
CA ARG A 379 4.09 4.56 39.77
C ARG A 379 2.76 4.26 40.45
N LYS A 380 1.94 3.36 39.91
CA LYS A 380 0.67 2.93 40.55
C LYS A 380 0.88 2.27 41.93
N LEU A 381 1.90 1.40 42.02
CA LEU A 381 2.27 0.76 43.28
C LEU A 381 2.72 1.76 44.35
N ILE A 382 3.54 2.75 43.99
CA ILE A 382 3.99 3.80 44.89
C ILE A 382 2.80 4.64 45.41
N ILE A 383 1.86 5.00 44.52
CA ILE A 383 0.64 5.74 44.89
C ILE A 383 -0.25 4.91 45.83
N ALA A 384 -0.45 3.63 45.54
CA ALA A 384 -1.25 2.72 46.35
C ALA A 384 -0.63 2.53 47.76
N ASN A 385 0.70 2.37 47.82
CA ASN A 385 1.42 2.26 49.09
C ASN A 385 1.37 3.56 49.93
N LYS A 386 1.46 4.73 49.30
CA LYS A 386 1.28 6.03 49.99
C LYS A 386 -0.15 6.14 50.58
N LYS A 387 -1.19 5.79 49.83
CA LYS A 387 -2.58 5.79 50.30
C LYS A 387 -2.82 4.79 51.45
N ARG A 388 -2.17 3.59 51.40
CA ARG A 388 -2.23 2.63 52.53
C ARG A 388 -1.56 3.13 53.78
N LYS A 389 -0.40 3.82 53.67
CA LYS A 389 0.31 4.40 54.80
C LYS A 389 -0.48 5.55 55.44
N SER A 390 -1.11 6.43 54.64
CA SER A 390 -1.95 7.51 55.18
C SER A 390 -3.17 6.93 55.92
N LYS A 391 -3.91 6.01 55.34
CA LYS A 391 -5.06 5.35 56.02
C LYS A 391 -4.68 4.61 57.30
N LYS A 392 -3.46 4.06 57.42
CA LYS A 392 -2.97 3.44 58.63
C LYS A 392 -2.63 4.50 59.70
N LYS A 393 -2.14 5.69 59.30
CA LYS A 393 -1.83 6.78 60.21
C LYS A 393 -3.12 7.39 60.77
N ASP A 394 -4.09 7.64 59.89
CA ASP A 394 -5.40 8.19 60.31
C ASP A 394 -6.14 7.25 61.28
N LYS A 395 -6.12 5.92 61.04
CA LYS A 395 -6.68 4.91 61.97
C LYS A 395 -5.95 4.83 63.33
N LYS A 396 -4.63 5.11 63.33
CA LYS A 396 -3.84 5.14 64.59
C LYS A 396 -4.10 6.41 65.42
N GLU A 397 -4.32 7.53 64.74
CA GLU A 397 -4.67 8.79 65.36
C GLU A 397 -6.09 8.77 65.96
N GLN A 398 -7.06 8.18 65.22
CA GLN A 398 -8.42 7.97 65.74
C GLN A 398 -8.48 7.02 66.94
N LYS A 399 -7.63 5.97 67.03
CA LYS A 399 -7.54 5.08 68.19
C LYS A 399 -6.81 5.68 69.41
N ARG A 400 -6.11 6.79 69.22
CA ARG A 400 -5.44 7.53 70.35
C ARG A 400 -6.32 8.64 70.92
N ALA A 401 -7.38 9.02 70.21
CA ALA A 401 -8.31 10.05 70.59
C ALA A 401 -9.58 9.51 71.28
N GLN A 402 -9.74 8.19 71.35
CA GLN A 402 -10.70 7.43 72.17
C GLN A 402 -9.97 6.84 73.40
#